data_ac3cda438bdcaa940e403bbecb6b9937
#
_entry.id   ac3cda438bdcaa940e403bbecb6b9937
#
_cell.length_a   1.000
_cell.length_b   1.000
_cell.length_c   1.000
_cell.angle_alpha   90.00
_cell.angle_beta   90.00
_cell.angle_gamma   90.00
#
_symmetry.space_group_name_H-M   'P 1'
#
loop_
_entity.id
_entity.type
_entity.pdbx_description
1 polymer ?
#
loop_
_entity_poly.entity_id
_entity_poly.type
_entity_poly.pdbx_seq_one_letter_code
_entity_poly.pdbx_strand_id
1 'polypeptide(L)'
;YEMLRSLVGSEMCIRDRIKGAKETTTICCYCSVGCGIIVHTDAKGKVINAEGDPDHPISEGALCAKGAASYQIANNPNRLQKVRYRAPYATTWKEVSWEWALNKIAANIKKSRDASFMEKNAQGQVVNRTNGIASVGSAALDNEECWLYQKFLRSLGLVYIEHQARI
;
A
#
# COMPACT_ATOMS: atom_id res chain seq x y z
N TYR A 1 -23.53 5.39 35.02
CA TYR A 1 -24.31 6.57 34.52
C TYR A 1 -23.39 7.72 34.08
N GLU A 2 -22.24 7.93 34.73
CA GLU A 2 -21.27 8.96 34.35
C GLU A 2 -20.44 8.55 33.12
N MET A 3 -20.15 7.26 32.92
CA MET A 3 -19.46 6.76 31.71
C MET A 3 -20.27 7.02 30.42
N LEU A 4 -21.60 6.93 30.48
CA LEU A 4 -22.47 7.23 29.36
C LEU A 4 -22.45 8.72 28.96
N ARG A 5 -22.30 9.62 29.94
CA ARG A 5 -22.19 11.06 29.68
C ARG A 5 -20.85 11.43 29.01
N SER A 6 -19.76 10.78 29.37
CA SER A 6 -18.45 11.00 28.73
C SER A 6 -18.39 10.46 27.31
N LEU A 7 -19.08 9.33 27.02
CA LEU A 7 -19.20 8.77 25.66
C LEU A 7 -20.06 9.68 24.75
N VAL A 8 -21.19 10.19 25.29
CA VAL A 8 -22.03 11.15 24.55
C VAL A 8 -21.27 12.45 24.26
N GLY A 9 -20.42 12.92 25.17
CA GLY A 9 -19.55 14.08 24.93
C GLY A 9 -18.50 13.85 23.80
N SER A 10 -17.92 12.65 23.70
CA SER A 10 -16.98 12.31 22.64
C SER A 10 -17.66 12.18 21.28
N GLU A 11 -18.86 11.63 21.21
CA GLU A 11 -19.67 11.58 19.99
C GLU A 11 -20.06 12.97 19.48
N MET A 12 -20.42 13.89 20.34
CA MET A 12 -20.70 15.29 19.96
C MET A 12 -19.47 15.95 19.34
N CYS A 13 -18.28 15.75 19.90
CA CYS A 13 -17.04 16.30 19.33
C CYS A 13 -16.72 15.73 17.94
N ILE A 14 -17.01 14.46 17.69
CA ILE A 14 -16.82 13.83 16.38
C ILE A 14 -17.81 14.43 15.37
N ARG A 15 -19.10 14.49 15.70
CA ARG A 15 -20.14 15.06 14.84
C ARG A 15 -19.88 16.52 14.49
N ASP A 16 -19.42 17.32 15.44
CA ASP A 16 -19.09 18.73 15.19
C ASP A 16 -17.90 18.86 14.22
N ARG A 17 -16.92 17.98 14.35
CA ARG A 17 -15.72 17.98 13.46
C ARG A 17 -16.05 17.64 12.02
N ILE A 18 -17.00 16.73 11.76
CA ILE A 18 -17.38 16.29 10.41
C ILE A 18 -18.60 17.04 9.86
N LYS A 19 -19.16 17.99 10.60
CA LYS A 19 -20.32 18.77 10.16
C LYS A 19 -20.03 19.51 8.86
N GLY A 20 -20.80 19.21 7.82
CA GLY A 20 -20.63 19.77 6.49
C GLY A 20 -19.45 19.19 5.69
N ALA A 21 -18.81 18.13 6.18
CA ALA A 21 -17.82 17.40 5.43
C ALA A 21 -18.46 16.62 4.28
N LYS A 22 -17.70 16.44 3.20
CA LYS A 22 -18.07 15.52 2.13
C LYS A 22 -17.65 14.10 2.52
N GLU A 23 -18.59 13.16 2.41
CA GLU A 23 -18.36 11.74 2.62
C GLU A 23 -18.00 11.04 1.31
N THR A 24 -17.06 10.13 1.38
CA THR A 24 -16.65 9.28 0.25
C THR A 24 -16.30 7.90 0.77
N THR A 25 -16.97 6.87 0.26
CA THR A 25 -16.65 5.48 0.58
C THR A 25 -15.44 5.00 -0.20
N THR A 26 -14.59 4.21 0.44
CA THR A 26 -13.39 3.62 -0.16
C THR A 26 -12.98 2.37 0.62
N ILE A 27 -11.91 1.73 0.17
CA ILE A 27 -11.32 0.54 0.83
C ILE A 27 -10.06 0.95 1.58
N CYS A 28 -9.81 0.30 2.71
CA CYS A 28 -8.61 0.48 3.51
C CYS A 28 -7.37 0.06 2.73
N CYS A 29 -6.34 0.92 2.70
CA CYS A 29 -5.11 0.72 1.95
C CYS A 29 -4.07 -0.19 2.64
N TYR A 30 -4.40 -0.82 3.79
CA TYR A 30 -3.38 -1.50 4.58
C TYR A 30 -3.21 -2.98 4.31
N CYS A 31 -4.29 -3.74 4.23
CA CYS A 31 -4.15 -5.19 4.09
C CYS A 31 -5.32 -5.82 3.33
N SER A 32 -5.14 -7.08 2.96
CA SER A 32 -6.08 -7.86 2.15
C SER A 32 -7.42 -8.17 2.82
N VAL A 33 -7.66 -7.70 4.06
CA VAL A 33 -9.00 -7.74 4.65
C VAL A 33 -9.97 -6.87 3.86
N GLY A 34 -9.47 -5.75 3.28
CA GLY A 34 -10.28 -4.90 2.41
C GLY A 34 -11.44 -4.22 3.15
N CYS A 35 -11.22 -3.74 4.39
CA CYS A 35 -12.26 -3.05 5.16
C CYS A 35 -12.78 -1.83 4.43
N GLY A 36 -14.11 -1.63 4.43
CA GLY A 36 -14.74 -0.41 3.94
C GLY A 36 -14.52 0.76 4.89
N ILE A 37 -14.21 1.92 4.32
CA ILE A 37 -13.97 3.17 5.05
C ILE A 37 -14.83 4.28 4.46
N ILE A 38 -15.45 5.07 5.32
CA ILE A 38 -16.03 6.37 5.01
C ILE A 38 -15.00 7.44 5.33
N VAL A 39 -14.55 8.15 4.31
CA VAL A 39 -13.59 9.26 4.43
C VAL A 39 -14.34 10.57 4.41
N HIS A 40 -14.07 11.43 5.40
CA HIS A 40 -14.63 12.78 5.48
C HIS A 40 -13.59 13.79 5.05
N THR A 41 -13.97 14.66 4.11
CA THR A 41 -13.13 15.76 3.64
C THR A 41 -13.78 17.11 3.88
N ASP A 42 -12.97 18.09 4.26
CA ASP A 42 -13.41 19.48 4.37
C ASP A 42 -13.64 20.14 2.99
N ALA A 43 -14.14 21.36 3.00
CA ALA A 43 -14.38 22.13 1.77
C ALA A 43 -13.13 22.38 0.90
N LYS A 44 -11.93 22.20 1.47
CA LYS A 44 -10.64 22.32 0.77
C LYS A 44 -10.11 20.99 0.26
N GLY A 45 -10.86 19.90 0.48
CA GLY A 45 -10.45 18.54 0.09
C GLY A 45 -9.47 17.87 1.06
N LYS A 46 -9.23 18.46 2.24
CA LYS A 46 -8.39 17.85 3.26
C LYS A 46 -9.15 16.75 3.98
N VAL A 47 -8.55 15.59 4.14
CA VAL A 47 -9.12 14.48 4.92
C VAL A 47 -9.10 14.85 6.41
N ILE A 48 -10.26 14.87 7.04
CA ILE A 48 -10.42 15.26 8.45
C ILE A 48 -10.83 14.12 9.36
N ASN A 49 -11.38 13.04 8.79
CA ASN A 49 -11.79 11.85 9.54
C ASN A 49 -11.81 10.62 8.62
N ALA A 50 -11.70 9.44 9.22
CA ALA A 50 -11.96 8.14 8.59
C ALA A 50 -12.66 7.24 9.62
N GLU A 51 -13.72 6.58 9.20
CA GLU A 51 -14.47 5.63 10.03
C GLU A 51 -14.88 4.41 9.20
N GLY A 52 -15.28 3.33 9.85
CA GLY A 52 -15.72 2.12 9.18
C GLY A 52 -17.07 2.31 8.51
N ASP A 53 -17.20 1.77 7.31
CA ASP A 53 -18.45 1.76 6.56
C ASP A 53 -19.35 0.62 7.08
N PRO A 54 -20.48 0.92 7.73
CA PRO A 54 -21.38 -0.11 8.28
C PRO A 54 -22.08 -0.93 7.19
N ASP A 55 -22.20 -0.41 5.98
CA ASP A 55 -22.84 -1.11 4.86
C ASP A 55 -21.86 -1.99 4.09
N HIS A 56 -20.58 -1.98 4.45
CA HIS A 56 -19.56 -2.78 3.80
C HIS A 56 -19.67 -4.27 4.19
N PRO A 57 -19.81 -5.20 3.22
CA PRO A 57 -20.17 -6.60 3.48
C PRO A 57 -19.10 -7.42 4.23
N ILE A 58 -17.85 -6.94 4.30
CA ILE A 58 -16.74 -7.65 4.96
C ILE A 58 -16.52 -7.16 6.38
N SER A 59 -16.42 -5.84 6.56
CA SER A 59 -16.03 -5.24 7.84
C SER A 59 -17.21 -4.72 8.68
N GLU A 60 -18.38 -4.51 8.07
CA GLU A 60 -19.62 -4.09 8.75
C GLU A 60 -19.36 -2.92 9.73
N GLY A 61 -18.56 -1.95 9.34
CA GLY A 61 -18.18 -0.80 10.15
C GLY A 61 -16.98 -1.02 11.09
N ALA A 62 -16.48 -2.24 11.23
CA ALA A 62 -15.32 -2.51 12.07
C ALA A 62 -13.99 -2.09 11.40
N LEU A 63 -13.15 -1.38 12.14
CA LEU A 63 -11.79 -1.04 11.73
C LEU A 63 -10.78 -1.38 12.84
N CYS A 64 -9.61 -1.86 12.45
CA CYS A 64 -8.46 -1.90 13.34
C CYS A 64 -7.86 -0.50 13.52
N ALA A 65 -6.98 -0.33 14.49
CA ALA A 65 -6.34 0.96 14.79
C ALA A 65 -5.64 1.61 13.57
N LYS A 66 -5.09 0.80 12.64
CA LYS A 66 -4.47 1.31 11.40
C LYS A 66 -5.50 1.92 10.45
N GLY A 67 -6.62 1.23 10.22
CA GLY A 67 -7.71 1.72 9.37
C GLY A 67 -8.32 3.01 9.94
N ALA A 68 -8.61 3.04 11.23
CA ALA A 68 -9.16 4.21 11.92
C ALA A 68 -8.21 5.43 11.89
N ALA A 69 -6.88 5.19 11.90
CA ALA A 69 -5.86 6.24 11.83
C ALA A 69 -5.42 6.60 10.41
N SER A 70 -6.02 6.04 9.36
CA SER A 70 -5.59 6.22 7.96
C SER A 70 -5.58 7.69 7.50
N TYR A 71 -6.50 8.51 8.02
CA TYR A 71 -6.53 9.96 7.73
C TYR A 71 -5.25 10.68 8.16
N GLN A 72 -4.53 10.18 9.16
CA GLN A 72 -3.26 10.77 9.60
C GLN A 72 -2.15 10.58 8.56
N ILE A 73 -2.16 9.47 7.82
CA ILE A 73 -1.21 9.24 6.73
C ILE A 73 -1.47 10.22 5.58
N ALA A 74 -2.74 10.43 5.23
CA ALA A 74 -3.12 11.37 4.17
C ALA A 74 -2.61 12.80 4.45
N ASN A 75 -2.60 13.19 5.73
CA ASN A 75 -2.22 14.54 6.17
C ASN A 75 -0.79 14.65 6.70
N ASN A 76 0.00 13.57 6.69
CA ASN A 76 1.34 13.60 7.29
C ASN A 76 2.29 14.48 6.47
N PRO A 77 2.85 15.56 7.05
CA PRO A 77 3.78 16.45 6.34
C PRO A 77 5.11 15.76 5.97
N ASN A 78 5.45 14.66 6.66
CA ASN A 78 6.65 13.87 6.39
C ASN A 78 6.43 12.79 5.34
N ARG A 79 5.24 12.68 4.75
CA ARG A 79 4.96 11.72 3.70
C ARG A 79 5.83 12.00 2.48
N LEU A 80 6.55 10.99 2.00
CA LEU A 80 7.38 11.11 0.81
C LEU A 80 6.51 11.35 -0.42
N GLN A 81 6.75 12.48 -1.10
CA GLN A 81 6.06 12.87 -2.33
C GLN A 81 6.90 12.64 -3.59
N LYS A 82 8.20 12.42 -3.40
CA LYS A 82 9.18 12.23 -4.48
C LYS A 82 10.04 11.02 -4.22
N VAL A 83 10.55 10.45 -5.30
CA VAL A 83 11.49 9.33 -5.21
C VAL A 83 12.81 9.82 -4.64
N ARG A 84 13.35 9.06 -3.69
CA ARG A 84 14.69 9.30 -3.12
C ARG A 84 15.64 8.22 -3.58
N TYR A 85 16.78 8.64 -4.07
CA TYR A 85 17.86 7.76 -4.50
C TYR A 85 19.12 8.00 -3.65
N ARG A 86 19.76 6.92 -3.26
CA ARG A 86 21.09 6.95 -2.63
C ARG A 86 22.05 6.10 -3.47
N ALA A 87 23.10 6.73 -3.99
CA ALA A 87 24.13 6.02 -4.73
C ALA A 87 24.89 5.02 -3.84
N PRO A 88 25.49 3.96 -4.40
CA PRO A 88 26.38 3.07 -3.64
C PRO A 88 27.42 3.89 -2.86
N TYR A 89 27.63 3.51 -1.61
CA TYR A 89 28.57 4.16 -0.66
C TYR A 89 28.25 5.62 -0.27
N ALA A 90 27.20 6.23 -0.83
CA ALA A 90 26.79 7.58 -0.42
C ALA A 90 26.07 7.56 0.94
N THR A 91 26.24 8.61 1.73
CA THR A 91 25.60 8.80 3.04
C THR A 91 24.32 9.63 2.94
N THR A 92 24.10 10.31 1.81
CA THR A 92 22.97 11.24 1.62
C THR A 92 22.00 10.74 0.57
N TRP A 93 20.72 11.05 0.77
CA TRP A 93 19.65 10.80 -0.19
C TRP A 93 19.45 12.02 -1.10
N LYS A 94 19.19 11.78 -2.39
CA LYS A 94 18.84 12.81 -3.37
C LYS A 94 17.43 12.57 -3.89
N GLU A 95 16.65 13.61 -4.04
CA GLU A 95 15.39 13.54 -4.76
C GLU A 95 15.64 13.41 -6.26
N VAL A 96 14.89 12.50 -6.91
CA VAL A 96 14.99 12.25 -8.35
C VAL A 96 13.59 12.23 -8.95
N SER A 97 13.49 12.42 -10.27
CA SER A 97 12.21 12.30 -10.97
C SER A 97 11.72 10.85 -11.04
N TRP A 98 10.41 10.67 -11.14
CA TRP A 98 9.81 9.36 -11.38
C TRP A 98 10.33 8.72 -12.66
N GLU A 99 10.45 9.49 -13.74
CA GLU A 99 10.99 9.01 -15.02
C GLU A 99 12.40 8.44 -14.87
N TRP A 100 13.30 9.18 -14.24
CA TRP A 100 14.66 8.71 -13.96
C TRP A 100 14.65 7.41 -13.14
N ALA A 101 13.83 7.37 -12.09
CA ALA A 101 13.76 6.22 -11.19
C ALA A 101 13.24 4.96 -11.91
N LEU A 102 12.15 5.09 -12.66
CA LEU A 102 11.56 3.97 -13.41
C LEU A 102 12.52 3.45 -14.47
N ASN A 103 13.19 4.33 -15.23
CA ASN A 103 14.20 3.94 -16.21
C ASN A 103 15.38 3.20 -15.55
N LYS A 104 15.84 3.68 -14.39
CA LYS A 104 16.93 3.04 -13.65
C LYS A 104 16.53 1.67 -13.14
N ILE A 105 15.31 1.53 -12.58
CA ILE A 105 14.76 0.26 -12.09
C ILE A 105 14.62 -0.72 -13.26
N ALA A 106 14.01 -0.30 -14.37
CA ALA A 106 13.81 -1.14 -15.55
C ALA A 106 15.14 -1.64 -16.14
N ALA A 107 16.15 -0.75 -16.24
CA ALA A 107 17.47 -1.12 -16.71
C ALA A 107 18.15 -2.16 -15.79
N ASN A 108 18.02 -2.02 -14.48
CA ASN A 108 18.58 -2.96 -13.52
C ASN A 108 17.88 -4.33 -13.59
N ILE A 109 16.54 -4.33 -13.65
CA ILE A 109 15.74 -5.56 -13.81
C ILE A 109 16.13 -6.25 -15.11
N LYS A 110 16.16 -5.52 -16.23
CA LYS A 110 16.55 -6.07 -17.52
C LYS A 110 17.96 -6.69 -17.47
N LYS A 111 18.94 -5.97 -16.93
CA LYS A 111 20.32 -6.45 -16.81
C LYS A 111 20.41 -7.75 -16.01
N SER A 112 19.75 -7.81 -14.85
CA SER A 112 19.76 -9.00 -13.97
C SER A 112 19.01 -10.17 -14.61
N ARG A 113 17.89 -9.88 -15.26
CA ARG A 113 17.10 -10.89 -15.95
C ARG A 113 17.88 -11.48 -17.15
N ASP A 114 18.42 -10.64 -18.02
CA ASP A 114 19.16 -11.09 -19.21
C ASP A 114 20.38 -11.95 -18.82
N ALA A 115 21.04 -11.65 -17.70
CA ALA A 115 22.18 -12.41 -17.19
C ALA A 115 21.81 -13.77 -16.57
N SER A 116 20.55 -13.98 -16.16
CA SER A 116 20.14 -15.16 -15.39
C SER A 116 18.90 -15.88 -15.92
N PHE A 117 18.35 -15.44 -17.06
CA PHE A 117 17.17 -16.04 -17.65
C PHE A 117 17.48 -17.40 -18.25
N MET A 118 16.65 -18.36 -17.92
CA MET A 118 16.75 -19.74 -18.37
C MET A 118 15.44 -20.14 -19.08
N GLU A 119 15.50 -20.36 -20.38
CA GLU A 119 14.34 -20.83 -21.15
C GLU A 119 14.05 -22.30 -20.86
N LYS A 120 15.09 -23.14 -20.84
CA LYS A 120 14.98 -24.59 -20.59
C LYS A 120 15.92 -25.00 -19.46
N ASN A 121 15.52 -25.99 -18.67
CA ASN A 121 16.35 -26.61 -17.66
C ASN A 121 17.32 -27.66 -18.27
N ALA A 122 18.15 -28.28 -17.44
CA ALA A 122 19.11 -29.33 -17.86
C ALA A 122 18.43 -30.57 -18.48
N GLN A 123 17.16 -30.78 -18.21
CA GLN A 123 16.32 -31.89 -18.72
C GLN A 123 15.59 -31.49 -20.01
N GLY A 124 15.83 -30.29 -20.57
CA GLY A 124 15.19 -29.80 -21.80
C GLY A 124 13.75 -29.28 -21.63
N GLN A 125 13.23 -29.26 -20.42
CA GLN A 125 11.88 -28.74 -20.13
C GLN A 125 11.88 -27.22 -20.16
N VAL A 126 10.83 -26.63 -20.76
CA VAL A 126 10.65 -25.17 -20.81
C VAL A 126 10.28 -24.66 -19.40
N VAL A 127 11.08 -23.76 -18.86
CA VAL A 127 10.91 -23.21 -17.51
C VAL A 127 10.73 -21.69 -17.47
N ASN A 128 11.22 -20.96 -18.49
CA ASN A 128 11.08 -19.51 -18.64
C ASN A 128 11.28 -18.72 -17.33
N ARG A 129 12.37 -18.96 -16.62
CA ARG A 129 12.61 -18.41 -15.29
C ARG A 129 13.92 -17.61 -15.19
N THR A 130 13.97 -16.72 -14.20
CA THR A 130 15.21 -16.09 -13.74
C THR A 130 15.44 -16.37 -12.25
N ASN A 131 16.69 -16.74 -11.91
CA ASN A 131 17.14 -16.94 -10.53
C ASN A 131 17.94 -15.73 -10.00
N GLY A 132 18.21 -14.73 -10.85
CA GLY A 132 18.99 -13.55 -10.51
C GLY A 132 18.20 -12.43 -9.84
N ILE A 133 16.87 -12.61 -9.67
CA ILE A 133 16.00 -11.63 -9.06
C ILE A 133 15.09 -12.32 -8.06
N ALA A 134 14.98 -11.72 -6.87
CA ALA A 134 14.03 -12.12 -5.83
C ALA A 134 13.15 -10.93 -5.44
N SER A 135 11.96 -11.21 -4.96
CA SER A 135 11.02 -10.22 -4.46
C SER A 135 10.58 -10.56 -3.04
N VAL A 136 10.59 -9.54 -2.18
CA VAL A 136 10.03 -9.60 -0.82
C VAL A 136 8.91 -8.56 -0.75
N GLY A 137 7.69 -9.03 -0.56
CA GLY A 137 6.49 -8.20 -0.48
C GLY A 137 6.10 -7.83 0.95
N SER A 138 5.08 -7.01 1.06
CA SER A 138 4.49 -6.55 2.32
C SER A 138 3.11 -7.16 2.55
N ALA A 139 2.70 -7.27 3.83
CA ALA A 139 1.30 -7.54 4.21
C ALA A 139 0.38 -6.32 4.04
N ALA A 140 0.96 -5.14 3.84
CA ALA A 140 0.23 -3.88 3.67
C ALA A 140 -0.11 -3.63 2.18
N LEU A 141 -0.83 -4.56 1.59
CA LEU A 141 -1.35 -4.53 0.23
C LEU A 141 -2.76 -5.12 0.24
N ASP A 142 -3.65 -4.61 -0.61
CA ASP A 142 -4.96 -5.21 -0.81
C ASP A 142 -4.90 -6.45 -1.74
N ASN A 143 -6.05 -7.08 -1.98
CA ASN A 143 -6.13 -8.32 -2.75
C ASN A 143 -5.74 -8.12 -4.22
N GLU A 144 -6.22 -7.04 -4.83
CA GLU A 144 -5.95 -6.69 -6.23
C GLU A 144 -4.48 -6.34 -6.43
N GLU A 145 -3.89 -5.58 -5.51
CA GLU A 145 -2.46 -5.25 -5.52
C GLU A 145 -1.60 -6.50 -5.40
N CYS A 146 -1.91 -7.41 -4.46
CA CYS A 146 -1.21 -8.68 -4.29
C CYS A 146 -1.27 -9.55 -5.56
N TRP A 147 -2.46 -9.65 -6.17
CA TRP A 147 -2.66 -10.43 -7.39
C TRP A 147 -1.89 -9.83 -8.57
N LEU A 148 -2.02 -8.53 -8.80
CA LEU A 148 -1.36 -7.83 -9.89
C LEU A 148 0.17 -7.87 -9.74
N TYR A 149 0.67 -7.66 -8.51
CA TYR A 149 2.09 -7.71 -8.22
C TYR A 149 2.67 -9.09 -8.48
N GLN A 150 2.03 -10.16 -7.99
CA GLN A 150 2.47 -11.52 -8.25
C GLN A 150 2.46 -11.85 -9.74
N LYS A 151 1.40 -11.47 -10.47
CA LYS A 151 1.29 -11.67 -11.90
C LYS A 151 2.40 -10.96 -12.67
N PHE A 152 2.69 -9.72 -12.29
CA PHE A 152 3.79 -8.95 -12.87
C PHE A 152 5.14 -9.62 -12.65
N LEU A 153 5.45 -10.04 -11.42
CA LEU A 153 6.71 -10.72 -11.11
C LEU A 153 6.86 -12.05 -11.84
N ARG A 154 5.80 -12.83 -11.94
CA ARG A 154 5.79 -14.09 -12.72
C ARG A 154 5.99 -13.85 -14.21
N SER A 155 5.44 -12.76 -14.77
CA SER A 155 5.65 -12.41 -16.18
C SER A 155 7.11 -12.07 -16.49
N LEU A 156 7.87 -11.60 -15.52
CA LEU A 156 9.31 -11.39 -15.62
C LEU A 156 10.12 -12.69 -15.46
N GLY A 157 9.47 -13.80 -15.05
CA GLY A 157 10.11 -15.10 -14.84
C GLY A 157 10.67 -15.31 -13.43
N LEU A 158 10.31 -14.48 -12.43
CA LEU A 158 10.77 -14.65 -11.06
C LEU A 158 10.20 -15.93 -10.44
N VAL A 159 11.07 -16.69 -9.77
CA VAL A 159 10.72 -17.86 -8.96
C VAL A 159 10.64 -17.48 -7.49
N TYR A 160 11.57 -16.69 -7.00
CA TYR A 160 11.69 -16.30 -5.59
C TYR A 160 10.79 -15.10 -5.32
N ILE A 161 9.57 -15.38 -4.87
CA ILE A 161 8.58 -14.38 -4.49
C ILE A 161 8.09 -14.73 -3.10
N GLU A 162 8.46 -13.91 -2.14
CA GLU A 162 8.07 -14.07 -0.73
C GLU A 162 7.30 -12.86 -0.23
N HIS A 163 6.55 -13.08 0.82
CA HIS A 163 5.66 -12.10 1.42
C HIS A 163 5.76 -12.17 2.94
N GLN A 164 5.84 -11.02 3.59
CA GLN A 164 6.07 -10.94 5.05
C GLN A 164 5.03 -11.73 5.87
N ALA A 165 3.76 -11.70 5.51
CA ALA A 165 2.70 -12.41 6.24
C ALA A 165 2.68 -13.94 6.03
N ARG A 166 3.53 -14.45 5.14
CA ARG A 166 3.63 -15.88 4.88
C ARG A 166 4.64 -16.59 5.78
N ILE A 167 5.54 -15.88 6.40
CA ILE A 167 6.62 -16.41 7.24
C ILE A 167 6.09 -16.77 8.63
#